data_c2e15aaa03678d7750de89b6cfdd284e
#
_entry.id   c2e15aaa03678d7750de89b6cfdd284e
#
_cell.length_a   1.000
_cell.length_b   1.000
_cell.length_c   1.000
_cell.angle_alpha   90.00
_cell.angle_beta   90.00
_cell.angle_gamma   90.00
#
_symmetry.space_group_name_H-M   'P 1'
#
loop_
_entity.id
_entity.type
_entity.pdbx_description
1 polymer ?
#
loop_
_entity_poly.entity_id
_entity_poly.type
_entity_poly.pdbx_seq_one_letter_code
_entity_poly.pdbx_strand_id
1 'polypeptide(L)'
;MKKENLIVFAAHPDDEVLGCGGTMKKFSKKYNIISVFFATGIASRSDKNLKKNIQILKKNCNDCNEILGTKKIIYLDFEDNKMDIYPRLDVIKKIEKIINAFQPSLIFTHYHKDLNIDHEVVSKSVVTACRPSKKNKNIKKILFFETLSSTEWSVERDFKPNYFVDITKFISFKLKAMSKYKTELQKNPMPRSLDNIKTLAKLRGSEINREYAESFFIYREVE
;
A
#
# COMPACT_ATOMS: atom_id res chain seq x y z
N MET A 1 3.45 20.78 17.20
CA MET A 1 3.35 19.38 17.65
C MET A 1 4.20 18.49 16.77
N LYS A 2 4.88 17.49 17.33
CA LYS A 2 5.67 16.50 16.56
C LYS A 2 4.68 15.62 15.76
N LYS A 3 4.95 15.44 14.46
CA LYS A 3 4.10 14.58 13.61
C LYS A 3 4.19 13.13 14.09
N GLU A 4 3.05 12.46 14.16
CA GLU A 4 2.98 10.99 14.36
C GLU A 4 3.46 10.27 13.09
N ASN A 5 3.83 9.00 13.23
CA ASN A 5 4.26 8.19 12.10
C ASN A 5 3.11 7.36 11.55
N LEU A 6 3.03 7.30 10.22
CA LEU A 6 2.15 6.45 9.44
C LEU A 6 3.01 5.49 8.63
N ILE A 7 2.72 4.19 8.69
CA ILE A 7 3.41 3.20 7.85
C ILE A 7 2.44 2.61 6.84
N VAL A 8 2.89 2.57 5.58
CA VAL A 8 2.24 1.79 4.51
C VAL A 8 3.07 0.56 4.25
N PHE A 9 2.52 -0.61 4.54
CA PHE A 9 3.10 -1.91 4.21
C PHE A 9 2.49 -2.40 2.91
N ALA A 10 3.25 -2.35 1.83
CA ALA A 10 2.88 -2.77 0.49
C ALA A 10 3.76 -3.92 0.03
N ALA A 11 3.18 -4.93 -0.62
CA ALA A 11 3.94 -6.07 -1.13
C ALA A 11 4.92 -5.62 -2.21
N HIS A 12 4.45 -4.84 -3.18
CA HIS A 12 5.24 -4.39 -4.33
C HIS A 12 5.22 -2.87 -4.48
N PRO A 13 6.24 -2.28 -5.12
CA PRO A 13 6.20 -0.89 -5.58
C PRO A 13 5.11 -0.71 -6.64
N ASP A 14 4.15 0.12 -6.40
CA ASP A 14 2.91 0.54 -7.06
C ASP A 14 1.65 0.29 -6.21
N ASP A 15 1.64 -0.72 -5.35
CA ASP A 15 0.50 -1.03 -4.49
C ASP A 15 0.13 0.14 -3.57
N GLU A 16 1.14 0.86 -3.03
CA GLU A 16 0.92 2.00 -2.15
C GLU A 16 0.15 3.13 -2.83
N VAL A 17 0.46 3.37 -4.10
CA VAL A 17 -0.23 4.40 -4.86
C VAL A 17 -1.59 3.94 -5.33
N LEU A 18 -1.73 2.67 -5.74
CA LEU A 18 -3.01 2.06 -6.12
C LEU A 18 -3.98 2.08 -4.93
N GLY A 19 -3.54 1.60 -3.77
CA GLY A 19 -4.38 1.45 -2.59
C GLY A 19 -4.65 2.76 -1.85
N CYS A 20 -3.64 3.61 -1.62
CA CYS A 20 -3.77 4.75 -0.72
C CYS A 20 -3.00 6.02 -1.13
N GLY A 21 -2.61 6.18 -2.40
CA GLY A 21 -1.77 7.29 -2.85
C GLY A 21 -2.35 8.69 -2.59
N GLY A 22 -3.64 8.89 -2.84
CA GLY A 22 -4.31 10.16 -2.55
C GLY A 22 -4.37 10.46 -1.06
N THR A 23 -4.64 9.44 -0.25
CA THR A 23 -4.63 9.50 1.22
C THR A 23 -3.23 9.80 1.75
N MET A 24 -2.19 9.14 1.23
CA MET A 24 -0.80 9.44 1.58
C MET A 24 -0.50 10.92 1.36
N LYS A 25 -0.82 11.44 0.16
CA LYS A 25 -0.61 12.87 -0.13
C LYS A 25 -1.36 13.79 0.82
N LYS A 26 -2.62 13.51 1.11
CA LYS A 26 -3.43 14.26 2.07
C LYS A 26 -2.79 14.22 3.47
N PHE A 27 -2.38 13.04 3.92
CA PHE A 27 -1.89 12.81 5.28
C PHE A 27 -0.42 13.21 5.47
N SER A 28 0.37 13.43 4.41
CA SER A 28 1.75 13.91 4.51
C SER A 28 1.89 15.26 5.23
N LYS A 29 0.80 16.04 5.29
CA LYS A 29 0.75 17.27 6.08
C LYS A 29 0.73 17.00 7.59
N LYS A 30 0.11 15.90 8.03
CA LYS A 30 -0.13 15.54 9.44
C LYS A 30 0.83 14.47 9.96
N TYR A 31 1.21 13.52 9.11
CA TYR A 31 2.04 12.36 9.47
C TYR A 31 3.42 12.40 8.78
N ASN A 32 4.40 11.76 9.41
CA ASN A 32 5.61 11.29 8.73
C ASN A 32 5.27 9.93 8.10
N ILE A 33 5.26 9.86 6.79
CA ILE A 33 4.90 8.64 6.06
C ILE A 33 6.15 7.80 5.80
N ILE A 34 6.07 6.52 6.11
CA ILE A 34 7.08 5.52 5.83
C ILE A 34 6.44 4.47 4.90
N SER A 35 7.00 4.28 3.72
CA SER A 35 6.59 3.21 2.80
C SER A 35 7.54 2.03 2.93
N VAL A 36 6.98 0.84 3.11
CA VAL A 36 7.72 -0.42 3.25
C VAL A 36 7.28 -1.35 2.16
N PHE A 37 8.24 -1.80 1.33
CA PHE A 37 8.02 -2.74 0.25
C PHE A 37 8.68 -4.07 0.56
N PHE A 38 7.94 -5.16 0.43
CA PHE A 38 8.42 -6.49 0.78
C PHE A 38 9.20 -7.12 -0.37
N ALA A 39 8.67 -7.07 -1.57
CA ALA A 39 9.30 -7.60 -2.77
C ALA A 39 9.46 -6.53 -3.84
N THR A 40 10.26 -6.79 -4.87
CA THR A 40 10.53 -5.81 -5.92
C THR A 40 9.53 -5.85 -7.08
N GLY A 41 8.62 -6.85 -7.13
CA GLY A 41 7.58 -6.95 -8.15
C GLY A 41 8.07 -7.29 -9.56
N ILE A 42 9.33 -7.69 -9.75
CA ILE A 42 9.91 -7.95 -11.08
C ILE A 42 10.58 -9.33 -11.16
N ALA A 43 10.96 -9.94 -10.05
CA ALA A 43 11.74 -11.17 -10.04
C ALA A 43 11.02 -12.38 -10.64
N SER A 44 9.69 -12.35 -10.71
CA SER A 44 8.86 -13.36 -11.36
C SER A 44 8.92 -13.32 -12.90
N ARG A 45 9.41 -12.21 -13.47
CA ARG A 45 9.54 -12.05 -14.93
C ARG A 45 10.88 -12.62 -15.39
N SER A 46 10.84 -13.57 -16.35
CA SER A 46 12.03 -14.14 -17.00
C SER A 46 12.74 -13.08 -17.84
N ASP A 47 13.51 -12.20 -17.22
CA ASP A 47 14.14 -11.07 -17.92
C ASP A 47 15.66 -11.13 -17.80
N LYS A 48 16.34 -11.10 -18.96
CA LYS A 48 17.82 -11.06 -19.07
C LYS A 48 18.45 -9.81 -18.42
N ASN A 49 17.63 -8.77 -18.14
CA ASN A 49 18.08 -7.49 -17.58
C ASN A 49 17.56 -7.23 -16.15
N LEU A 50 17.31 -8.27 -15.37
CA LEU A 50 16.67 -8.19 -14.05
C LEU A 50 17.26 -7.09 -13.14
N LYS A 51 18.60 -7.01 -13.01
CA LYS A 51 19.26 -5.99 -12.16
C LYS A 51 18.94 -4.55 -12.62
N LYS A 52 18.97 -4.31 -13.93
CA LYS A 52 18.67 -2.99 -14.50
C LYS A 52 17.19 -2.62 -14.26
N ASN A 53 16.29 -3.57 -14.42
CA ASN A 53 14.86 -3.35 -14.23
C ASN A 53 14.50 -3.10 -12.77
N ILE A 54 15.15 -3.80 -11.82
CA ILE A 54 15.04 -3.50 -10.38
C ILE A 54 15.48 -2.05 -10.06
N GLN A 55 16.59 -1.59 -10.65
CA GLN A 55 17.05 -0.21 -10.44
C GLN A 55 16.06 0.81 -11.00
N ILE A 56 15.52 0.57 -12.19
CA ILE A 56 14.48 1.42 -12.79
C ILE A 56 13.24 1.47 -11.90
N LEU A 57 12.78 0.32 -11.42
CA LEU A 57 11.60 0.25 -10.55
C LEU A 57 11.84 0.98 -9.23
N LYS A 58 12.99 0.77 -8.58
CA LYS A 58 13.36 1.51 -7.35
C LYS A 58 13.42 3.02 -7.59
N LYS A 59 13.92 3.47 -8.75
CA LYS A 59 13.88 4.88 -9.14
C LYS A 59 12.43 5.37 -9.29
N ASN A 60 11.60 4.64 -10.04
CA ASN A 60 10.19 4.99 -10.22
C ASN A 60 9.44 5.07 -8.90
N CYS A 61 9.72 4.13 -7.99
CA CYS A 61 9.18 4.10 -6.64
C CYS A 61 9.59 5.34 -5.83
N ASN A 62 10.86 5.74 -5.89
CA ASN A 62 11.34 6.94 -5.22
C ASN A 62 10.65 8.20 -5.78
N ASP A 63 10.57 8.34 -7.10
CA ASP A 63 9.90 9.48 -7.77
C ASP A 63 8.40 9.54 -7.43
N CYS A 64 7.73 8.37 -7.36
CA CYS A 64 6.34 8.26 -6.93
C CYS A 64 6.17 8.71 -5.47
N ASN A 65 6.94 8.13 -4.57
CA ASN A 65 6.85 8.39 -3.14
C ASN A 65 7.21 9.84 -2.76
N GLU A 66 8.10 10.49 -3.51
CA GLU A 66 8.37 11.94 -3.38
C GLU A 66 7.12 12.77 -3.66
N ILE A 67 6.39 12.47 -4.75
CA ILE A 67 5.12 13.12 -5.08
C ILE A 67 4.10 12.95 -3.95
N LEU A 68 4.01 11.74 -3.37
CA LEU A 68 3.08 11.42 -2.29
C LEU A 68 3.47 12.02 -0.93
N GLY A 69 4.72 12.47 -0.80
CA GLY A 69 5.23 13.10 0.43
C GLY A 69 5.73 12.10 1.46
N THR A 70 6.16 10.92 1.03
CA THR A 70 6.83 9.91 1.86
C THR A 70 8.16 10.46 2.38
N LYS A 71 8.44 10.21 3.67
CA LYS A 71 9.68 10.63 4.33
C LYS A 71 10.77 9.56 4.28
N LYS A 72 10.38 8.29 4.23
CA LYS A 72 11.32 7.17 4.21
C LYS A 72 10.75 6.00 3.43
N ILE A 73 11.59 5.36 2.64
CA ILE A 73 11.28 4.12 1.93
C ILE A 73 12.20 3.02 2.47
N ILE A 74 11.62 1.84 2.68
CA ILE A 74 12.32 0.65 3.16
C ILE A 74 12.00 -0.50 2.20
N TYR A 75 13.02 -1.20 1.73
CA TYR A 75 12.90 -2.42 0.93
C TYR A 75 13.35 -3.62 1.77
N LEU A 76 12.57 -4.71 1.76
CA LEU A 76 12.86 -5.93 2.53
C LEU A 76 13.46 -7.05 1.69
N ASP A 77 13.50 -6.87 0.38
CA ASP A 77 14.18 -7.74 -0.61
C ASP A 77 13.72 -9.23 -0.56
N PHE A 78 12.43 -9.50 -0.31
CA PHE A 78 11.83 -10.81 -0.53
C PHE A 78 11.65 -11.07 -2.03
N GLU A 79 11.53 -12.34 -2.42
CA GLU A 79 11.24 -12.71 -3.80
C GLU A 79 9.77 -12.42 -4.15
N ASP A 80 9.56 -11.87 -5.33
CA ASP A 80 8.27 -11.48 -5.88
C ASP A 80 7.41 -12.71 -6.22
N ASN A 81 6.12 -12.67 -5.85
CA ASN A 81 5.15 -13.76 -6.00
C ASN A 81 5.61 -15.10 -5.40
N LYS A 82 6.39 -15.03 -4.32
CA LYS A 82 6.95 -16.19 -3.62
C LYS A 82 7.01 -15.99 -2.10
N MET A 83 6.24 -15.04 -1.57
CA MET A 83 6.32 -14.79 -0.12
C MET A 83 5.75 -15.94 0.72
N ASP A 84 5.01 -16.85 0.13
CA ASP A 84 4.49 -18.07 0.74
C ASP A 84 5.57 -19.13 1.04
N ILE A 85 6.73 -19.09 0.37
CA ILE A 85 7.85 -20.00 0.66
C ILE A 85 8.61 -19.62 1.93
N TYR A 86 8.46 -18.38 2.42
CA TYR A 86 9.16 -17.92 3.62
C TYR A 86 8.40 -18.28 4.89
N PRO A 87 9.11 -18.71 5.97
CA PRO A 87 8.48 -18.87 7.27
C PRO A 87 7.82 -17.55 7.69
N ARG A 88 6.51 -17.57 7.91
CA ARG A 88 5.76 -16.34 8.27
C ARG A 88 6.37 -15.62 9.47
N LEU A 89 6.98 -16.36 10.40
CA LEU A 89 7.66 -15.77 11.55
C LEU A 89 8.79 -14.82 11.16
N ASP A 90 9.53 -15.12 10.09
CA ASP A 90 10.64 -14.27 9.63
C ASP A 90 10.13 -12.96 9.04
N VAL A 91 9.02 -13.03 8.29
CA VAL A 91 8.31 -11.84 7.79
C VAL A 91 7.83 -10.98 8.98
N ILE A 92 7.16 -11.61 9.97
CA ILE A 92 6.66 -10.93 11.17
C ILE A 92 7.80 -10.24 11.93
N LYS A 93 8.93 -10.91 12.15
CA LYS A 93 10.08 -10.32 12.85
C LYS A 93 10.65 -9.08 12.16
N LYS A 94 10.66 -9.05 10.81
CA LYS A 94 11.08 -7.85 10.06
C LYS A 94 10.09 -6.70 10.27
N ILE A 95 8.78 -6.97 10.25
CA ILE A 95 7.73 -5.98 10.52
C ILE A 95 7.84 -5.44 11.94
N GLU A 96 8.01 -6.32 12.95
CA GLU A 96 8.17 -5.93 14.36
C GLU A 96 9.37 -4.99 14.56
N LYS A 97 10.50 -5.24 13.89
CA LYS A 97 11.67 -4.35 13.92
C LYS A 97 11.32 -2.95 13.41
N ILE A 98 10.55 -2.87 12.31
CA ILE A 98 10.12 -1.59 11.73
C ILE A 98 9.13 -0.88 12.67
N ILE A 99 8.12 -1.57 13.18
CA ILE A 99 7.15 -1.01 14.13
C ILE A 99 7.88 -0.48 15.37
N ASN A 100 8.82 -1.25 15.92
CA ASN A 100 9.61 -0.84 17.08
C ASN A 100 10.49 0.41 16.81
N ALA A 101 11.05 0.51 15.60
CA ALA A 101 11.89 1.64 15.23
C ALA A 101 11.10 2.94 15.01
N PHE A 102 9.91 2.84 14.42
CA PHE A 102 9.13 4.01 13.99
C PHE A 102 7.92 4.32 14.88
N GLN A 103 7.47 3.39 15.72
CA GLN A 103 6.34 3.58 16.65
C GLN A 103 5.12 4.24 15.95
N PRO A 104 4.54 3.62 14.90
CA PRO A 104 3.45 4.23 14.15
C PRO A 104 2.17 4.30 14.96
N SER A 105 1.35 5.32 14.69
CA SER A 105 -0.03 5.39 15.19
C SER A 105 -1.06 4.92 14.16
N LEU A 106 -0.70 4.95 12.86
CA LEU A 106 -1.57 4.56 11.76
C LEU A 106 -0.81 3.63 10.82
N ILE A 107 -1.46 2.53 10.45
CA ILE A 107 -0.90 1.52 9.55
C ILE A 107 -1.88 1.26 8.42
N PHE A 108 -1.36 1.24 7.19
CA PHE A 108 -2.06 0.75 6.00
C PHE A 108 -1.40 -0.52 5.51
N THR A 109 -2.20 -1.48 5.04
CA THR A 109 -1.72 -2.69 4.37
C THR A 109 -2.82 -3.24 3.45
N HIS A 110 -2.50 -4.29 2.69
CA HIS A 110 -3.43 -4.94 1.78
C HIS A 110 -4.65 -5.53 2.48
N TYR A 111 -5.73 -5.71 1.72
CA TYR A 111 -6.86 -6.51 2.15
C TYR A 111 -6.42 -7.97 2.33
N HIS A 112 -6.84 -8.59 3.43
CA HIS A 112 -6.33 -9.91 3.87
C HIS A 112 -6.84 -11.10 3.06
N LYS A 113 -7.80 -10.87 2.15
CA LYS A 113 -8.35 -11.84 1.20
C LYS A 113 -8.10 -11.41 -0.24
N ASP A 114 -7.00 -10.71 -0.47
CA ASP A 114 -6.59 -10.35 -1.81
C ASP A 114 -6.17 -11.61 -2.61
N LEU A 115 -6.31 -11.57 -3.95
CA LEU A 115 -5.94 -12.70 -4.79
C LEU A 115 -4.43 -12.96 -4.79
N ASN A 116 -3.62 -11.90 -4.74
CA ASN A 116 -2.18 -12.01 -4.79
C ASN A 116 -1.63 -12.58 -3.46
N ILE A 117 -0.88 -13.66 -3.56
CA ILE A 117 -0.33 -14.39 -2.40
C ILE A 117 0.58 -13.50 -1.53
N ASP A 118 1.36 -12.62 -2.14
CA ASP A 118 2.25 -11.71 -1.40
C ASP A 118 1.42 -10.70 -0.60
N HIS A 119 0.32 -10.17 -1.17
CA HIS A 119 -0.61 -9.27 -0.47
C HIS A 119 -1.23 -9.95 0.75
N GLU A 120 -1.64 -11.21 0.59
CA GLU A 120 -2.21 -12.01 1.68
C GLU A 120 -1.19 -12.26 2.79
N VAL A 121 0.03 -12.69 2.43
CA VAL A 121 1.11 -12.95 3.39
C VAL A 121 1.49 -11.68 4.13
N VAL A 122 1.65 -10.55 3.41
CA VAL A 122 1.97 -9.25 4.01
C VAL A 122 0.90 -8.82 4.99
N SER A 123 -0.37 -8.78 4.57
CA SER A 123 -1.46 -8.31 5.44
C SER A 123 -1.60 -9.14 6.70
N LYS A 124 -1.59 -10.48 6.59
CA LYS A 124 -1.67 -11.39 7.75
C LYS A 124 -0.46 -11.27 8.68
N SER A 125 0.73 -11.03 8.12
CA SER A 125 1.96 -10.83 8.90
C SER A 125 1.94 -9.48 9.63
N VAL A 126 1.46 -8.41 8.98
CA VAL A 126 1.28 -7.08 9.59
C VAL A 126 0.32 -7.16 10.77
N VAL A 127 -0.85 -7.77 10.58
CA VAL A 127 -1.83 -7.97 11.65
C VAL A 127 -1.21 -8.72 12.84
N THR A 128 -0.47 -9.79 12.56
CA THR A 128 0.18 -10.58 13.60
C THR A 128 1.23 -9.77 14.37
N ALA A 129 2.05 -8.98 13.67
CA ALA A 129 3.07 -8.10 14.28
C ALA A 129 2.44 -6.97 15.12
N CYS A 130 1.23 -6.53 14.74
CA CYS A 130 0.50 -5.44 15.43
C CYS A 130 -0.34 -5.92 16.62
N ARG A 131 -0.28 -7.21 17.01
CA ARG A 131 -1.05 -7.70 18.15
C ARG A 131 -0.81 -6.87 19.42
N PRO A 132 -1.81 -6.75 20.31
CA PRO A 132 -1.69 -5.98 21.55
C PRO A 132 -0.46 -6.38 22.36
N SER A 133 0.41 -5.43 22.63
CA SER A 133 1.61 -5.58 23.44
C SER A 133 2.06 -4.22 23.97
N LYS A 134 2.93 -4.20 24.98
CA LYS A 134 3.53 -2.95 25.47
C LYS A 134 4.25 -2.17 24.37
N LYS A 135 4.81 -2.86 23.36
CA LYS A 135 5.54 -2.25 22.24
C LYS A 135 4.59 -1.62 21.21
N ASN A 136 3.37 -2.12 21.09
CA ASN A 136 2.38 -1.71 20.09
C ASN A 136 1.33 -0.72 20.62
N LYS A 137 1.52 -0.17 21.83
CA LYS A 137 0.56 0.73 22.49
C LYS A 137 0.24 2.00 21.69
N ASN A 138 1.12 2.40 20.79
CA ASN A 138 0.96 3.62 19.97
C ASN A 138 0.10 3.38 18.71
N ILE A 139 -0.15 2.12 18.32
CA ILE A 139 -0.94 1.79 17.14
C ILE A 139 -2.42 2.05 17.45
N LYS A 140 -2.94 3.12 16.87
CA LYS A 140 -4.35 3.54 17.05
C LYS A 140 -5.26 2.95 15.99
N LYS A 141 -4.77 2.80 14.74
CA LYS A 141 -5.60 2.37 13.63
C LYS A 141 -4.83 1.50 12.64
N ILE A 142 -5.47 0.43 12.16
CA ILE A 142 -4.99 -0.44 11.08
C ILE A 142 -6.07 -0.48 10.01
N LEU A 143 -5.70 -0.09 8.78
CA LEU A 143 -6.58 0.00 7.63
C LEU A 143 -6.09 -0.92 6.51
N PHE A 144 -7.02 -1.65 5.91
CA PHE A 144 -6.77 -2.43 4.70
C PHE A 144 -7.24 -1.66 3.47
N PHE A 145 -6.40 -1.59 2.45
CA PHE A 145 -6.72 -1.01 1.15
C PHE A 145 -7.00 -2.06 0.09
N GLU A 146 -7.76 -1.69 -0.93
CA GLU A 146 -7.94 -2.46 -2.14
C GLU A 146 -6.86 -2.13 -3.17
N THR A 147 -6.43 -3.14 -3.93
CA THR A 147 -5.46 -3.00 -5.02
C THR A 147 -6.11 -3.44 -6.32
N LEU A 148 -6.27 -2.51 -7.28
CA LEU A 148 -6.78 -2.81 -8.62
C LEU A 148 -5.97 -3.90 -9.30
N SER A 149 -6.62 -4.77 -10.06
CA SER A 149 -6.14 -5.98 -10.71
C SER A 149 -5.86 -7.16 -9.77
N SER A 150 -6.23 -7.04 -8.50
CA SER A 150 -5.98 -8.08 -7.51
C SER A 150 -7.14 -8.26 -6.54
N THR A 151 -7.52 -7.23 -5.78
CA THR A 151 -8.57 -7.36 -4.75
C THR A 151 -9.94 -7.68 -5.36
N GLU A 152 -10.31 -7.08 -6.49
CA GLU A 152 -11.57 -7.36 -7.19
C GLU A 152 -11.63 -8.74 -7.83
N TRP A 153 -10.49 -9.42 -7.96
CA TRP A 153 -10.37 -10.80 -8.44
C TRP A 153 -10.33 -11.84 -7.31
N SER A 154 -10.39 -11.40 -6.06
CA SER A 154 -10.52 -12.30 -4.91
C SER A 154 -11.67 -13.28 -5.11
N VAL A 155 -11.45 -14.54 -4.75
CA VAL A 155 -12.46 -15.61 -4.87
C VAL A 155 -13.74 -15.23 -4.12
N GLU A 156 -13.62 -14.63 -2.95
CA GLU A 156 -14.76 -14.27 -2.12
C GLU A 156 -15.42 -12.94 -2.52
N ARG A 157 -14.71 -12.07 -3.26
CA ARG A 157 -15.20 -10.76 -3.72
C ARG A 157 -15.91 -9.95 -2.64
N ASP A 158 -15.36 -9.99 -1.41
CA ASP A 158 -16.02 -9.48 -0.22
C ASP A 158 -15.36 -8.21 0.36
N PHE A 159 -14.55 -7.49 -0.41
CA PHE A 159 -14.04 -6.20 0.02
C PHE A 159 -15.19 -5.22 0.25
N LYS A 160 -15.52 -5.01 1.52
CA LYS A 160 -16.59 -4.11 1.98
C LYS A 160 -15.98 -2.98 2.80
N PRO A 161 -15.58 -1.88 2.16
CA PRO A 161 -14.96 -0.77 2.87
C PRO A 161 -15.97 -0.10 3.81
N ASN A 162 -15.45 0.38 4.94
CA ASN A 162 -16.22 1.08 5.98
C ASN A 162 -15.53 2.38 6.45
N TYR A 163 -14.42 2.75 5.81
CA TYR A 163 -13.71 3.99 6.06
C TYR A 163 -13.32 4.64 4.74
N PHE A 164 -13.64 5.91 4.57
CA PHE A 164 -13.42 6.64 3.33
C PHE A 164 -12.62 7.90 3.58
N VAL A 165 -11.70 8.18 2.68
CA VAL A 165 -10.92 9.41 2.70
C VAL A 165 -11.21 10.21 1.44
N ASP A 166 -11.83 11.38 1.58
CA ASP A 166 -11.99 12.33 0.47
C ASP A 166 -10.64 12.76 -0.06
N ILE A 167 -10.36 12.41 -1.32
CA ILE A 167 -9.13 12.75 -2.03
C ILE A 167 -9.38 13.69 -3.22
N THR A 168 -10.52 14.39 -3.28
CA THR A 168 -10.90 15.26 -4.39
C THR A 168 -9.78 16.23 -4.74
N LYS A 169 -9.14 16.85 -3.75
CA LYS A 169 -8.01 17.77 -3.95
C LYS A 169 -6.67 17.07 -4.21
N PHE A 170 -6.62 15.74 -4.18
CA PHE A 170 -5.40 14.95 -4.22
C PHE A 170 -5.36 13.90 -5.34
N ILE A 171 -6.46 13.73 -6.09
CA ILE A 171 -6.54 12.76 -7.18
C ILE A 171 -5.47 13.01 -8.26
N SER A 172 -5.18 14.26 -8.59
CA SER A 172 -4.13 14.61 -9.56
C SER A 172 -2.75 14.14 -9.12
N PHE A 173 -2.45 14.20 -7.82
CA PHE A 173 -1.19 13.70 -7.25
C PHE A 173 -1.12 12.17 -7.33
N LYS A 174 -2.22 11.46 -7.02
CA LYS A 174 -2.31 10.00 -7.17
C LYS A 174 -2.01 9.56 -8.60
N LEU A 175 -2.68 10.16 -9.57
CA LEU A 175 -2.50 9.84 -10.99
C LEU A 175 -1.08 10.18 -11.48
N LYS A 176 -0.54 11.35 -11.08
CA LYS A 176 0.85 11.76 -11.38
C LYS A 176 1.86 10.79 -10.74
N ALA A 177 1.64 10.34 -9.52
CA ALA A 177 2.48 9.36 -8.84
C ALA A 177 2.44 8.02 -9.57
N MET A 178 1.24 7.50 -9.90
CA MET A 178 1.09 6.25 -10.66
C MET A 178 1.78 6.32 -12.03
N SER A 179 1.76 7.46 -12.72
CA SER A 179 2.43 7.63 -14.02
C SER A 179 3.96 7.47 -13.97
N LYS A 180 4.58 7.44 -12.77
CA LYS A 180 6.00 7.13 -12.60
C LYS A 180 6.30 5.64 -12.78
N TYR A 181 5.36 4.78 -12.45
CA TYR A 181 5.45 3.32 -12.61
C TYR A 181 5.12 2.89 -14.05
N LYS A 182 5.94 3.35 -15.02
CA LYS A 182 5.69 3.16 -16.47
C LYS A 182 5.55 1.69 -16.87
N THR A 183 6.23 0.76 -16.18
CA THR A 183 6.21 -0.67 -16.48
C THR A 183 4.98 -1.36 -15.89
N GLU A 184 4.36 -0.77 -14.86
CA GLU A 184 3.18 -1.30 -14.17
C GLU A 184 1.88 -0.66 -14.69
N LEU A 185 2.00 0.53 -15.29
CA LEU A 185 0.86 1.24 -15.86
C LEU A 185 0.36 0.53 -17.10
N GLN A 186 -0.92 0.30 -17.16
CA GLN A 186 -1.60 -0.34 -18.29
C GLN A 186 -2.41 0.67 -19.11
N LYS A 187 -2.78 0.29 -20.33
CA LYS A 187 -3.69 1.07 -21.18
C LYS A 187 -5.13 0.66 -20.90
N ASN A 188 -6.06 1.61 -21.03
CA ASN A 188 -7.49 1.31 -21.00
C ASN A 188 -7.83 0.20 -22.04
N PRO A 189 -8.68 -0.78 -21.72
CA PRO A 189 -9.56 -0.90 -20.53
C PRO A 189 -8.97 -1.64 -19.32
N MET A 190 -7.67 -1.88 -19.29
CA MET A 190 -7.06 -2.68 -18.22
C MET A 190 -7.16 -2.00 -16.84
N PRO A 191 -7.28 -2.80 -15.73
CA PRO A 191 -7.55 -2.27 -14.39
C PRO A 191 -6.57 -1.19 -13.94
N ARG A 192 -5.25 -1.38 -14.17
CA ARG A 192 -4.21 -0.43 -13.78
C ARG A 192 -3.98 0.71 -14.80
N SER A 193 -4.99 1.05 -15.62
CA SER A 193 -4.96 2.29 -16.42
C SER A 193 -5.26 3.51 -15.55
N LEU A 194 -4.75 4.68 -15.92
CA LEU A 194 -5.04 5.93 -15.20
C LEU A 194 -6.54 6.22 -15.17
N ASP A 195 -7.27 5.86 -16.23
CA ASP A 195 -8.72 6.05 -16.33
C ASP A 195 -9.45 5.19 -15.31
N ASN A 196 -9.07 3.90 -15.18
CA ASN A 196 -9.73 2.99 -14.23
C ASN A 196 -9.36 3.29 -12.79
N ILE A 197 -8.13 3.71 -12.51
CA ILE A 197 -7.73 4.22 -11.19
C ILE A 197 -8.59 5.44 -10.80
N LYS A 198 -8.82 6.37 -11.74
CA LYS A 198 -9.69 7.53 -11.54
C LYS A 198 -11.15 7.13 -11.37
N THR A 199 -11.62 6.14 -12.17
CA THR A 199 -12.99 5.63 -12.12
C THR A 199 -13.29 4.97 -10.77
N LEU A 200 -12.37 4.15 -10.25
CA LEU A 200 -12.52 3.58 -8.91
C LEU A 200 -12.61 4.67 -7.85
N ALA A 201 -11.72 5.66 -7.89
CA ALA A 201 -11.76 6.78 -6.94
C ALA A 201 -13.07 7.59 -7.04
N LYS A 202 -13.65 7.72 -8.25
CA LYS A 202 -14.95 8.37 -8.47
C LYS A 202 -16.08 7.53 -7.89
N LEU A 203 -16.06 6.20 -8.11
CA LEU A 203 -17.05 5.29 -7.52
C LEU A 203 -17.03 5.40 -5.99
N ARG A 204 -15.85 5.32 -5.37
CA ARG A 204 -15.70 5.44 -3.91
C ARG A 204 -16.09 6.83 -3.39
N GLY A 205 -15.86 7.86 -4.20
CA GLY A 205 -16.34 9.23 -3.90
C GLY A 205 -17.86 9.31 -3.86
N SER A 206 -18.55 8.68 -4.83
CA SER A 206 -20.01 8.70 -4.90
C SER A 206 -20.67 8.05 -3.67
N GLU A 207 -20.04 7.05 -3.06
CA GLU A 207 -20.53 6.39 -1.85
C GLU A 207 -20.61 7.33 -0.63
N ILE A 208 -19.87 8.45 -0.66
CA ILE A 208 -19.81 9.43 0.45
C ILE A 208 -20.12 10.87 0.04
N ASN A 209 -20.76 11.07 -1.12
CA ASN A 209 -21.06 12.38 -1.68
C ASN A 209 -19.80 13.27 -1.82
N ARG A 210 -18.75 12.73 -2.42
CA ARG A 210 -17.51 13.42 -2.81
C ARG A 210 -17.16 13.09 -4.26
N GLU A 211 -16.37 13.95 -4.89
CA GLU A 211 -15.97 13.73 -6.27
C GLU A 211 -15.03 12.53 -6.40
N TYR A 212 -14.05 12.41 -5.50
CA TYR A 212 -13.10 11.30 -5.45
C TYR A 212 -12.81 10.90 -4.00
N ALA A 213 -12.78 9.60 -3.73
CA ALA A 213 -12.34 9.04 -2.46
C ALA A 213 -11.45 7.81 -2.66
N GLU A 214 -10.69 7.50 -1.64
CA GLU A 214 -10.13 6.17 -1.41
C GLU A 214 -10.86 5.51 -0.26
N SER A 215 -11.05 4.21 -0.37
CA SER A 215 -11.82 3.43 0.61
C SER A 215 -10.96 2.37 1.28
N PHE A 216 -11.27 2.10 2.53
CA PHE A 216 -10.52 1.18 3.37
C PHE A 216 -11.47 0.35 4.22
N PHE A 217 -10.98 -0.83 4.60
CA PHE A 217 -11.60 -1.61 5.66
C PHE A 217 -10.86 -1.35 6.98
N ILE A 218 -11.56 -0.85 8.00
CA ILE A 218 -11.00 -0.73 9.35
C ILE A 218 -10.87 -2.13 9.93
N TYR A 219 -9.62 -2.61 10.06
CA TYR A 219 -9.36 -3.84 10.77
C TYR A 219 -9.42 -3.64 12.29
N ARG A 220 -8.84 -2.55 12.76
CA ARG A 220 -8.80 -2.16 14.18
C ARG A 220 -8.70 -0.65 14.32
N GLU A 221 -9.42 -0.13 15.30
CA GLU A 221 -9.32 1.26 15.75
C GLU A 221 -9.41 1.31 17.27
N VAL A 222 -8.58 2.15 17.88
CA VAL A 222 -8.54 2.43 19.32
C VAL A 222 -8.41 3.93 19.50
N GLU A 223 -9.28 4.52 20.29
CA GLU A 223 -9.27 5.95 20.69
C GLU A 223 -8.40 6.18 21.93
#